data_04ced07354eefb0fab1c91151370e9e1
#
_entry.id   04ced07354eefb0fab1c91151370e9e1
#
_cell.length_a   1.000
_cell.length_b   1.000
_cell.length_c   1.000
_cell.angle_alpha   90.00
_cell.angle_beta   90.00
_cell.angle_gamma   90.00
#
_symmetry.space_group_name_H-M   'P 1'
#
loop_
_entity.id
_entity.type
_entity.pdbx_description
1 polymer ?
#
loop_
_entity_poly.entity_id
_entity_poly.type
_entity_poly.pdbx_seq_one_letter_code
_entity_poly.pdbx_strand_id
1 'polypeptide(L)'
;MAPTEWPLFSAAVLVTRECFPAAGGALPHVSRRISEFLDTLARGGAFTASIQRGDSERELSYLHQRDPTPLSQNMVRHAAASGHVHVLKWIKECEDQRVTNLWIDYNFSPLDEAAKSGHLNTVKWLHYNVRGCDAGRAMSWAASNGHLEVVKWLHYNGDDLCVNYAMDFAAANGRLDVLQWLHHNRREGCTTWAMDGAATNGHLVVVQWLHFNRKEGCSKAAIDGAAAQGHLNVVQFLLLEIRRQDEMQWIGWAFTAATSCGHVDVAKWVKTTYPEEFSDSAITLAFTSAKDSGHENMMQWLRSQYNERR
;
A
#
# COMPACT_ATOMS: atom_id res chain seq x y z
N MET A 1 2.54 -49.54 13.45
CA MET A 1 2.87 -48.61 12.37
C MET A 1 4.11 -47.87 12.79
N ALA A 2 5.20 -48.00 12.05
CA ALA A 2 6.43 -47.26 12.35
C ALA A 2 6.17 -45.75 12.18
N PRO A 3 6.71 -44.89 13.08
CA PRO A 3 6.53 -43.47 12.91
C PRO A 3 7.20 -43.04 11.60
N THR A 4 6.43 -42.44 10.71
CA THR A 4 6.92 -41.83 9.48
C THR A 4 7.98 -40.83 9.84
N GLU A 5 9.19 -41.01 9.30
CA GLU A 5 10.34 -40.14 9.54
C GLU A 5 9.98 -38.68 9.18
N TRP A 6 10.17 -37.80 10.13
CA TRP A 6 9.82 -36.39 10.01
C TRP A 6 10.80 -35.65 9.11
N PRO A 7 10.38 -34.67 8.28
CA PRO A 7 11.26 -33.97 7.34
C PRO A 7 12.51 -33.34 7.97
N LEU A 8 12.38 -32.79 9.20
CA LEU A 8 13.53 -32.21 9.92
C LEU A 8 14.52 -33.27 10.41
N PHE A 9 14.02 -34.44 10.81
CA PHE A 9 14.87 -35.57 11.18
C PHE A 9 15.58 -36.11 9.95
N SER A 10 14.90 -36.23 8.82
CA SER A 10 15.51 -36.62 7.54
C SER A 10 16.56 -35.59 7.09
N ALA A 11 16.30 -34.27 7.23
CA ALA A 11 17.28 -33.23 6.93
C ALA A 11 18.49 -33.29 7.88
N ALA A 12 18.27 -33.47 9.19
CA ALA A 12 19.36 -33.65 10.15
C ALA A 12 20.21 -34.89 9.88
N VAL A 13 19.56 -35.99 9.45
CA VAL A 13 20.26 -37.22 9.02
C VAL A 13 21.05 -36.98 7.74
N LEU A 14 20.48 -36.22 6.79
CA LEU A 14 21.13 -35.90 5.52
C LEU A 14 22.39 -35.02 5.75
N VAL A 15 22.24 -33.96 6.56
CA VAL A 15 23.35 -33.07 6.95
C VAL A 15 24.48 -33.84 7.66
N THR A 16 24.13 -34.74 8.61
CA THR A 16 25.17 -35.55 9.27
C THR A 16 25.82 -36.53 8.35
N ARG A 17 25.10 -37.09 7.38
CA ARG A 17 25.64 -38.03 6.39
C ARG A 17 26.58 -37.33 5.40
N GLU A 18 26.21 -36.12 4.94
CA GLU A 18 27.04 -35.38 3.96
C GLU A 18 28.19 -34.62 4.59
N CYS A 19 28.02 -34.06 5.79
CA CYS A 19 29.07 -33.34 6.50
C CYS A 19 30.08 -34.25 7.23
N PHE A 20 29.69 -35.49 7.54
CA PHE A 20 30.55 -36.45 8.28
C PHE A 20 30.60 -37.82 7.62
N PRO A 21 31.08 -37.92 6.34
CA PRO A 21 31.08 -39.17 5.58
C PRO A 21 31.96 -40.27 6.18
N ALA A 22 32.98 -39.89 6.97
CA ALA A 22 33.88 -40.83 7.62
C ALA A 22 33.30 -41.64 8.80
N ALA A 23 32.12 -41.28 9.26
CA ALA A 23 31.50 -41.91 10.45
C ALA A 23 30.54 -43.07 10.13
N GLY A 24 30.51 -43.57 8.90
CA GLY A 24 29.82 -44.81 8.52
C GLY A 24 28.30 -44.82 8.65
N GLY A 25 27.69 -43.67 8.70
CA GLY A 25 26.24 -43.47 8.89
C GLY A 25 25.93 -42.36 9.87
N ALA A 26 24.72 -41.81 9.79
CA ALA A 26 24.33 -40.74 10.67
C ALA A 26 24.54 -41.12 12.16
N LEU A 27 25.33 -40.32 12.86
CA LEU A 27 25.50 -40.46 14.30
C LEU A 27 24.19 -40.17 14.99
N PRO A 28 23.46 -41.16 15.53
CA PRO A 28 22.07 -40.95 16.00
C PRO A 28 21.97 -39.85 17.07
N HIS A 29 23.01 -39.71 17.92
CA HIS A 29 23.07 -38.69 18.96
C HIS A 29 23.29 -37.27 18.39
N VAL A 30 24.03 -37.14 17.27
CA VAL A 30 24.26 -35.85 16.60
C VAL A 30 23.02 -35.43 15.83
N SER A 31 22.41 -36.35 15.10
CA SER A 31 21.12 -36.10 14.42
C SER A 31 20.03 -35.70 15.39
N ARG A 32 19.98 -36.38 16.56
CA ARG A 32 19.04 -36.04 17.63
C ARG A 32 19.32 -34.67 18.24
N ARG A 33 20.59 -34.32 18.51
CA ARG A 33 20.97 -32.98 19.03
C ARG A 33 20.71 -31.86 18.02
N ILE A 34 20.97 -32.11 16.74
CA ILE A 34 20.61 -31.13 15.68
C ILE A 34 19.11 -30.95 15.63
N SER A 35 18.34 -32.04 15.70
CA SER A 35 16.90 -31.98 15.74
C SER A 35 16.39 -31.22 16.98
N GLU A 36 16.91 -31.53 18.16
CA GLU A 36 16.60 -30.84 19.43
C GLU A 36 17.00 -29.35 19.40
N PHE A 37 18.12 -29.00 18.76
CA PHE A 37 18.55 -27.60 18.58
C PHE A 37 17.65 -26.86 17.59
N LEU A 38 17.33 -27.48 16.46
CA LEU A 38 16.36 -26.94 15.50
C LEU A 38 14.98 -26.78 16.14
N ASP A 39 14.60 -27.70 17.02
CA ASP A 39 13.37 -27.65 17.79
C ASP A 39 13.33 -26.53 18.84
N THR A 40 14.48 -26.23 19.48
CA THR A 40 14.59 -25.11 20.42
C THR A 40 14.58 -23.75 19.72
N LEU A 41 15.14 -23.66 18.53
CA LEU A 41 15.02 -22.47 17.67
C LEU A 41 13.58 -22.30 17.16
N ALA A 42 12.84 -23.40 17.00
CA ALA A 42 11.47 -23.42 16.53
C ALA A 42 10.42 -23.05 17.60
N ARG A 43 10.76 -23.15 18.88
CA ARG A 43 9.84 -22.77 19.98
C ARG A 43 9.66 -21.26 19.99
N GLY A 44 8.49 -20.78 19.60
CA GLY A 44 8.13 -19.37 19.71
C GLY A 44 7.96 -18.62 18.40
N GLY A 45 7.42 -19.27 17.38
CA GLY A 45 7.05 -18.58 16.14
C GLY A 45 7.44 -19.28 14.84
N ALA A 46 8.03 -20.47 14.92
CA ALA A 46 8.44 -21.24 13.73
C ALA A 46 7.26 -21.58 12.85
N PHE A 47 6.12 -21.93 13.44
CA PHE A 47 4.89 -22.20 12.69
C PHE A 47 4.38 -20.95 11.97
N THR A 48 4.32 -19.82 12.66
CA THR A 48 3.97 -18.53 12.02
C THR A 48 4.96 -18.11 10.93
N ALA A 49 6.26 -18.29 11.19
CA ALA A 49 7.30 -18.01 10.21
C ALA A 49 7.23 -18.95 8.99
N SER A 50 6.87 -20.21 9.19
CA SER A 50 6.63 -21.20 8.13
C SER A 50 5.47 -20.80 7.22
N ILE A 51 4.37 -20.33 7.81
CA ILE A 51 3.23 -19.78 7.06
C ILE A 51 3.64 -18.54 6.25
N GLN A 52 4.44 -17.65 6.84
CA GLN A 52 4.91 -16.43 6.15
C GLN A 52 5.85 -16.77 4.98
N ARG A 53 6.70 -17.77 5.11
CA ARG A 53 7.59 -18.23 4.02
C ARG A 53 6.85 -19.01 2.94
N GLY A 54 5.67 -19.56 3.26
CA GLY A 54 4.93 -20.44 2.37
C GLY A 54 5.58 -21.83 2.28
N ASP A 55 5.98 -22.38 3.43
CA ASP A 55 6.56 -23.71 3.50
C ASP A 55 5.53 -24.78 3.04
N SER A 56 6.00 -25.99 2.73
CA SER A 56 5.16 -27.05 2.20
C SER A 56 4.11 -27.54 3.22
N GLU A 57 3.02 -28.14 2.74
CA GLU A 57 1.95 -28.70 3.59
C GLU A 57 2.48 -29.72 4.60
N ARG A 58 3.54 -30.46 4.24
CA ARG A 58 4.20 -31.42 5.15
C ARG A 58 4.88 -30.71 6.31
N GLU A 59 5.59 -29.64 6.02
CA GLU A 59 6.28 -28.82 7.05
C GLU A 59 5.28 -28.13 7.96
N LEU A 60 4.22 -27.54 7.38
CA LEU A 60 3.13 -26.91 8.13
C LEU A 60 2.45 -27.92 9.07
N SER A 61 2.09 -29.11 8.56
CA SER A 61 1.45 -30.17 9.34
C SER A 61 2.37 -30.68 10.47
N TYR A 62 3.67 -30.81 10.19
CA TYR A 62 4.66 -31.20 11.19
C TYR A 62 4.76 -30.17 12.31
N LEU A 63 4.91 -28.89 11.96
CA LEU A 63 5.04 -27.81 12.93
C LEU A 63 3.77 -27.63 13.77
N HIS A 64 2.59 -27.73 13.13
CA HIS A 64 1.30 -27.63 13.82
C HIS A 64 1.05 -28.79 14.80
N GLN A 65 1.50 -30.00 14.49
CA GLN A 65 1.40 -31.14 15.43
C GLN A 65 2.34 -30.99 16.63
N ARG A 66 3.50 -30.36 16.45
CA ARG A 66 4.47 -30.14 17.52
C ARG A 66 4.14 -28.95 18.41
N ASP A 67 3.65 -27.89 17.81
CA ASP A 67 3.24 -26.68 18.49
C ASP A 67 1.79 -26.37 18.05
N PRO A 68 0.80 -26.91 18.77
CA PRO A 68 -0.61 -26.75 18.40
C PRO A 68 -1.11 -25.35 18.70
N THR A 69 -0.38 -24.33 18.21
CA THR A 69 -0.80 -22.95 18.28
C THR A 69 -2.11 -22.81 17.51
N PRO A 70 -3.15 -22.21 18.09
CA PRO A 70 -4.41 -22.01 17.38
C PRO A 70 -4.22 -21.20 16.10
N LEU A 71 -4.88 -21.62 15.03
CA LEU A 71 -4.91 -20.85 13.78
C LEU A 71 -5.49 -19.46 14.06
N SER A 72 -4.87 -18.43 13.50
CA SER A 72 -5.24 -17.04 13.75
C SER A 72 -5.46 -16.28 12.44
N GLN A 73 -6.23 -15.19 12.50
CA GLN A 73 -6.43 -14.29 11.37
C GLN A 73 -5.10 -13.74 10.81
N ASN A 74 -4.10 -13.51 11.67
CA ASN A 74 -2.79 -13.04 11.21
C ASN A 74 -2.10 -14.05 10.31
N MET A 75 -2.26 -15.34 10.54
CA MET A 75 -1.72 -16.39 9.67
C MET A 75 -2.40 -16.37 8.30
N VAL A 76 -3.73 -16.26 8.28
CA VAL A 76 -4.52 -16.11 7.03
C VAL A 76 -4.11 -14.82 6.30
N ARG A 77 -3.97 -13.71 7.03
CA ARG A 77 -3.52 -12.42 6.47
C ARG A 77 -2.17 -12.54 5.78
N HIS A 78 -1.17 -13.09 6.46
CA HIS A 78 0.16 -13.27 5.89
C HIS A 78 0.17 -14.18 4.67
N ALA A 79 -0.53 -15.32 4.74
CA ALA A 79 -0.63 -16.23 3.62
C ALA A 79 -1.33 -15.58 2.41
N ALA A 80 -2.37 -14.79 2.62
CA ALA A 80 -3.06 -14.06 1.57
C ALA A 80 -2.19 -12.94 0.97
N ALA A 81 -1.54 -12.13 1.82
CA ALA A 81 -0.67 -11.04 1.41
C ALA A 81 0.59 -11.52 0.68
N SER A 82 1.07 -12.74 0.98
CA SER A 82 2.23 -13.35 0.32
C SER A 82 1.88 -14.25 -0.87
N GLY A 83 0.60 -14.42 -1.18
CA GLY A 83 0.16 -15.20 -2.33
C GLY A 83 0.22 -16.73 -2.16
N HIS A 84 0.34 -17.23 -0.93
CA HIS A 84 0.53 -18.64 -0.63
C HIS A 84 -0.80 -19.43 -0.62
N VAL A 85 -1.35 -19.68 -1.80
CA VAL A 85 -2.64 -20.40 -1.97
C VAL A 85 -2.64 -21.77 -1.30
N HIS A 86 -1.54 -22.53 -1.38
CA HIS A 86 -1.43 -23.85 -0.76
C HIS A 86 -1.52 -23.77 0.77
N VAL A 87 -0.93 -22.73 1.39
CA VAL A 87 -1.05 -22.49 2.82
C VAL A 87 -2.50 -22.20 3.21
N LEU A 88 -3.20 -21.35 2.43
CA LEU A 88 -4.61 -21.05 2.68
C LEU A 88 -5.49 -22.29 2.54
N LYS A 89 -5.22 -23.16 1.55
CA LYS A 89 -5.88 -24.46 1.42
C LYS A 89 -5.68 -25.33 2.65
N TRP A 90 -4.43 -25.47 3.08
CA TRP A 90 -4.06 -26.22 4.26
C TRP A 90 -4.74 -25.68 5.52
N ILE A 91 -4.75 -24.35 5.73
CA ILE A 91 -5.45 -23.71 6.85
C ILE A 91 -6.95 -24.08 6.81
N LYS A 92 -7.57 -24.05 5.63
CA LYS A 92 -8.99 -24.36 5.47
C LYS A 92 -9.30 -25.85 5.76
N GLU A 93 -8.40 -26.76 5.44
CA GLU A 93 -8.53 -28.19 5.76
C GLU A 93 -8.34 -28.48 7.25
N CYS A 94 -7.49 -27.70 7.93
CA CYS A 94 -7.24 -27.81 9.36
C CYS A 94 -8.24 -27.01 10.22
N GLU A 95 -9.16 -26.27 9.60
CA GLU A 95 -10.11 -25.39 10.31
C GLU A 95 -11.03 -26.21 11.22
N ASP A 96 -10.88 -26.03 12.53
CA ASP A 96 -11.86 -26.52 13.50
C ASP A 96 -13.11 -25.62 13.42
N GLN A 97 -14.29 -26.21 13.23
CA GLN A 97 -15.57 -25.50 13.20
C GLN A 97 -15.88 -24.65 14.45
N ARG A 98 -15.05 -24.80 15.51
CA ARG A 98 -15.14 -24.03 16.74
C ARG A 98 -14.49 -22.65 16.66
N VAL A 99 -13.64 -22.39 15.65
CA VAL A 99 -12.97 -21.09 15.48
C VAL A 99 -13.88 -20.19 14.62
N THR A 100 -14.68 -19.37 15.28
CA THR A 100 -15.46 -18.34 14.61
C THR A 100 -14.55 -17.19 14.17
N ASN A 101 -14.78 -16.62 12.99
CA ASN A 101 -14.11 -15.42 12.46
C ASN A 101 -12.63 -15.58 12.08
N LEU A 102 -12.16 -16.79 11.74
CA LEU A 102 -10.80 -17.00 11.25
C LEU A 102 -10.55 -16.26 9.93
N TRP A 103 -11.54 -16.25 9.04
CA TRP A 103 -11.42 -15.75 7.68
C TRP A 103 -11.81 -14.29 7.51
N ILE A 104 -12.89 -13.87 8.15
CA ILE A 104 -13.46 -12.54 7.94
C ILE A 104 -13.97 -11.98 9.27
N ASP A 105 -13.65 -10.71 9.55
CA ASP A 105 -14.31 -9.89 10.54
C ASP A 105 -14.54 -8.47 10.00
N TYR A 106 -15.04 -7.54 10.82
CA TYR A 106 -15.33 -6.18 10.44
C TYR A 106 -14.12 -5.43 9.84
N ASN A 107 -12.90 -5.73 10.31
CA ASN A 107 -11.67 -5.04 9.91
C ASN A 107 -10.75 -5.88 9.02
N PHE A 108 -11.09 -7.13 8.75
CA PHE A 108 -10.19 -8.06 8.06
C PHE A 108 -10.93 -8.87 6.99
N SER A 109 -10.36 -8.86 5.78
CA SER A 109 -10.69 -9.77 4.69
C SER A 109 -9.42 -10.23 4.01
N PRO A 110 -9.17 -11.53 3.89
CA PRO A 110 -7.99 -12.05 3.18
C PRO A 110 -8.04 -11.72 1.68
N LEU A 111 -9.22 -11.51 1.11
CA LEU A 111 -9.36 -11.08 -0.27
C LEU A 111 -8.77 -9.69 -0.48
N ASP A 112 -8.98 -8.77 0.45
CA ASP A 112 -8.39 -7.43 0.39
C ASP A 112 -6.87 -7.48 0.43
N GLU A 113 -6.29 -8.29 1.33
CA GLU A 113 -4.83 -8.44 1.46
C GLU A 113 -4.21 -9.04 0.20
N ALA A 114 -4.84 -10.07 -0.37
CA ALA A 114 -4.39 -10.66 -1.63
C ALA A 114 -4.52 -9.68 -2.81
N ALA A 115 -5.62 -8.93 -2.87
CA ALA A 115 -5.86 -7.90 -3.89
C ALA A 115 -4.88 -6.73 -3.78
N LYS A 116 -4.62 -6.25 -2.55
CA LYS A 116 -3.65 -5.22 -2.24
C LYS A 116 -2.23 -5.59 -2.67
N SER A 117 -1.88 -6.87 -2.57
CA SER A 117 -0.55 -7.39 -2.96
C SER A 117 -0.50 -7.92 -4.40
N GLY A 118 -1.60 -7.91 -5.14
CA GLY A 118 -1.65 -8.27 -6.56
C GLY A 118 -1.65 -9.78 -6.85
N HIS A 119 -1.93 -10.62 -5.87
CA HIS A 119 -1.88 -12.06 -6.01
C HIS A 119 -3.15 -12.64 -6.64
N LEU A 120 -3.30 -12.53 -7.97
CA LEU A 120 -4.49 -12.93 -8.72
C LEU A 120 -4.97 -14.38 -8.42
N ASN A 121 -4.05 -15.34 -8.34
CA ASN A 121 -4.41 -16.72 -8.05
C ASN A 121 -5.01 -16.88 -6.65
N THR A 122 -4.48 -16.16 -5.68
CA THR A 122 -5.00 -16.14 -4.31
C THR A 122 -6.36 -15.44 -4.25
N VAL A 123 -6.53 -14.32 -4.97
CA VAL A 123 -7.81 -13.62 -5.11
C VAL A 123 -8.87 -14.56 -5.68
N LYS A 124 -8.57 -15.27 -6.77
CA LYS A 124 -9.48 -16.26 -7.36
C LYS A 124 -9.88 -17.35 -6.37
N TRP A 125 -8.90 -17.92 -5.69
CA TRP A 125 -9.18 -19.00 -4.74
C TRP A 125 -10.04 -18.51 -3.57
N LEU A 126 -9.71 -17.35 -2.97
CA LEU A 126 -10.46 -16.77 -1.86
C LEU A 126 -11.89 -16.44 -2.24
N HIS A 127 -12.11 -15.84 -3.41
CA HIS A 127 -13.44 -15.49 -3.91
C HIS A 127 -14.37 -16.72 -3.98
N TYR A 128 -13.87 -17.86 -4.47
CA TYR A 128 -14.69 -19.06 -4.60
C TYR A 128 -14.79 -19.90 -3.32
N ASN A 129 -13.86 -19.76 -2.38
CA ASN A 129 -13.77 -20.66 -1.22
C ASN A 129 -14.10 -19.99 0.12
N VAL A 130 -14.12 -18.64 0.20
CA VAL A 130 -14.39 -17.90 1.44
C VAL A 130 -15.61 -17.01 1.24
N ARG A 131 -16.70 -17.31 1.98
CA ARG A 131 -17.94 -16.52 1.88
C ARG A 131 -17.81 -15.19 2.61
N GLY A 132 -18.50 -14.16 2.10
CA GLY A 132 -18.56 -12.83 2.75
C GLY A 132 -17.39 -11.89 2.40
N CYS A 133 -16.52 -12.28 1.46
CA CYS A 133 -15.50 -11.36 0.93
C CYS A 133 -16.16 -10.27 0.05
N ASP A 134 -15.88 -9.01 0.35
CA ASP A 134 -16.34 -7.86 -0.44
C ASP A 134 -15.41 -7.63 -1.64
N ALA A 135 -15.88 -7.96 -2.83
CA ALA A 135 -15.12 -7.76 -4.07
C ALA A 135 -14.90 -6.29 -4.41
N GLY A 136 -15.82 -5.40 -4.02
CA GLY A 136 -15.70 -3.95 -4.26
C GLY A 136 -14.57 -3.32 -3.46
N ARG A 137 -14.45 -3.69 -2.19
CA ARG A 137 -13.35 -3.24 -1.34
C ARG A 137 -12.00 -3.79 -1.83
N ALA A 138 -11.95 -5.06 -2.18
CA ALA A 138 -10.77 -5.70 -2.77
C ALA A 138 -10.35 -5.04 -4.08
N MET A 139 -11.30 -4.66 -4.95
CA MET A 139 -11.02 -3.92 -6.19
C MET A 139 -10.39 -2.55 -5.91
N SER A 140 -10.88 -1.83 -4.91
CA SER A 140 -10.33 -0.52 -4.53
C SER A 140 -8.88 -0.64 -4.05
N TRP A 141 -8.57 -1.68 -3.26
CA TRP A 141 -7.18 -1.97 -2.84
C TRP A 141 -6.28 -2.37 -4.01
N ALA A 142 -6.76 -3.22 -4.92
CA ALA A 142 -6.03 -3.58 -6.13
C ALA A 142 -5.76 -2.34 -7.02
N ALA A 143 -6.77 -1.49 -7.20
CA ALA A 143 -6.66 -0.26 -7.96
C ALA A 143 -5.65 0.73 -7.35
N SER A 144 -5.70 0.91 -6.02
CA SER A 144 -4.76 1.74 -5.26
C SER A 144 -3.29 1.33 -5.47
N ASN A 145 -3.04 0.03 -5.60
CA ASN A 145 -1.68 -0.51 -5.75
C ASN A 145 -1.26 -0.78 -7.21
N GLY A 146 -2.15 -0.57 -8.18
CA GLY A 146 -1.83 -0.71 -9.61
C GLY A 146 -1.94 -2.14 -10.16
N HIS A 147 -2.67 -3.02 -9.49
CA HIS A 147 -2.81 -4.42 -9.89
C HIS A 147 -3.92 -4.61 -10.91
N LEU A 148 -3.69 -4.14 -12.14
CA LEU A 148 -4.69 -4.11 -13.22
C LEU A 148 -5.35 -5.47 -13.51
N GLU A 149 -4.58 -6.55 -13.51
CA GLU A 149 -5.14 -7.88 -13.77
C GLU A 149 -6.09 -8.38 -12.66
N VAL A 150 -5.82 -8.00 -11.41
CA VAL A 150 -6.73 -8.25 -10.28
C VAL A 150 -8.00 -7.41 -10.43
N VAL A 151 -7.86 -6.12 -10.78
CA VAL A 151 -9.00 -5.20 -11.03
C VAL A 151 -9.89 -5.75 -12.14
N LYS A 152 -9.32 -6.16 -13.29
CA LYS A 152 -10.06 -6.77 -14.40
C LYS A 152 -10.80 -8.02 -13.95
N TRP A 153 -10.12 -8.91 -13.26
CA TRP A 153 -10.74 -10.15 -12.81
C TRP A 153 -11.90 -9.91 -11.84
N LEU A 154 -11.71 -9.01 -10.86
CA LEU A 154 -12.76 -8.65 -9.90
C LEU A 154 -13.96 -7.96 -10.60
N HIS A 155 -13.72 -7.17 -11.65
CA HIS A 155 -14.78 -6.56 -12.44
C HIS A 155 -15.68 -7.60 -13.11
N TYR A 156 -15.10 -8.67 -13.68
CA TYR A 156 -15.87 -9.69 -14.39
C TYR A 156 -16.47 -10.79 -13.50
N ASN A 157 -15.96 -10.94 -12.27
CA ASN A 157 -16.35 -12.06 -11.39
C ASN A 157 -16.88 -11.61 -10.02
N GLY A 158 -16.73 -10.35 -9.67
CA GLY A 158 -17.24 -9.77 -8.42
C GLY A 158 -18.70 -9.32 -8.57
N ASP A 159 -19.39 -9.17 -7.43
CA ASP A 159 -20.70 -8.54 -7.40
C ASP A 159 -20.59 -7.05 -7.76
N ASP A 160 -21.64 -6.50 -8.41
CA ASP A 160 -21.69 -5.11 -8.90
C ASP A 160 -21.64 -4.01 -7.80
N LEU A 161 -21.42 -4.38 -6.56
CA LEU A 161 -21.31 -3.49 -5.40
C LEU A 161 -19.99 -2.69 -5.41
N CYS A 162 -19.62 -2.13 -6.54
CA CYS A 162 -18.39 -1.37 -6.62
C CYS A 162 -18.56 0.08 -6.29
N VAL A 163 -17.73 0.49 -5.42
CA VAL A 163 -17.59 1.81 -4.84
C VAL A 163 -16.86 2.74 -5.82
N ASN A 164 -17.32 3.97 -5.93
CA ASN A 164 -16.72 5.05 -6.72
C ASN A 164 -15.24 5.31 -6.38
N TYR A 165 -14.75 4.73 -5.28
CA TYR A 165 -13.40 4.99 -4.76
C TYR A 165 -12.26 4.28 -5.53
N ALA A 166 -12.55 3.29 -6.38
CA ALA A 166 -11.48 2.60 -7.10
C ALA A 166 -10.70 3.53 -8.04
N MET A 167 -11.42 4.43 -8.75
CA MET A 167 -10.80 5.46 -9.59
C MET A 167 -10.06 6.51 -8.75
N ASP A 168 -10.66 6.93 -7.64
CA ASP A 168 -10.06 7.92 -6.75
C ASP A 168 -8.75 7.40 -6.16
N PHE A 169 -8.74 6.17 -5.66
CA PHE A 169 -7.53 5.54 -5.12
C PHE A 169 -6.46 5.27 -6.18
N ALA A 170 -6.86 4.82 -7.39
CA ALA A 170 -5.92 4.66 -8.50
C ALA A 170 -5.26 5.99 -8.87
N ALA A 171 -6.05 7.06 -8.96
CA ALA A 171 -5.56 8.40 -9.26
C ALA A 171 -4.61 8.93 -8.17
N ALA A 172 -5.02 8.86 -6.91
CA ALA A 172 -4.23 9.34 -5.78
C ALA A 172 -2.88 8.64 -5.66
N ASN A 173 -2.76 7.39 -6.13
CA ASN A 173 -1.52 6.62 -6.12
C ASN A 173 -0.81 6.56 -7.49
N GLY A 174 -1.22 7.37 -8.45
CA GLY A 174 -0.53 7.50 -9.73
C GLY A 174 -0.69 6.31 -10.69
N ARG A 175 -1.73 5.49 -10.51
CA ARG A 175 -1.96 4.28 -11.29
C ARG A 175 -2.74 4.58 -12.58
N LEU A 176 -2.08 5.23 -13.53
CA LEU A 176 -2.73 5.73 -14.75
C LEU A 176 -3.36 4.62 -15.59
N ASP A 177 -2.70 3.49 -15.74
CA ASP A 177 -3.18 2.34 -16.48
C ASP A 177 -4.49 1.77 -15.90
N VAL A 178 -4.55 1.63 -14.58
CA VAL A 178 -5.77 1.22 -13.87
C VAL A 178 -6.86 2.27 -13.99
N LEU A 179 -6.51 3.55 -13.81
CA LEU A 179 -7.44 4.68 -13.92
C LEU A 179 -8.09 4.71 -15.31
N GLN A 180 -7.29 4.62 -16.38
CA GLN A 180 -7.77 4.58 -17.77
C GLN A 180 -8.66 3.38 -18.02
N TRP A 181 -8.28 2.21 -17.53
CA TRP A 181 -9.09 1.01 -17.69
C TRP A 181 -10.45 1.15 -17.00
N LEU A 182 -10.46 1.62 -15.73
CA LEU A 182 -11.70 1.86 -14.97
C LEU A 182 -12.60 2.88 -15.69
N HIS A 183 -12.03 3.97 -16.21
CA HIS A 183 -12.78 4.98 -16.99
C HIS A 183 -13.53 4.39 -18.19
N HIS A 184 -12.91 3.46 -18.91
CA HIS A 184 -13.51 2.88 -20.12
C HIS A 184 -14.49 1.73 -19.82
N ASN A 185 -14.31 1.04 -18.70
CA ASN A 185 -15.06 -0.20 -18.42
C ASN A 185 -16.10 -0.05 -17.31
N ARG A 186 -16.10 1.08 -16.58
CA ARG A 186 -17.04 1.32 -15.49
C ARG A 186 -17.77 2.65 -15.66
N ARG A 187 -18.95 2.77 -15.02
CA ARG A 187 -19.84 3.94 -15.15
C ARG A 187 -19.87 4.83 -13.92
N GLU A 188 -19.35 4.37 -12.78
CA GLU A 188 -19.42 5.07 -11.50
C GLU A 188 -18.61 6.36 -11.51
N GLY A 189 -17.51 6.39 -12.26
CA GLY A 189 -16.65 7.56 -12.36
C GLY A 189 -15.73 7.74 -11.14
N CYS A 190 -15.31 8.99 -10.94
CA CYS A 190 -14.49 9.43 -9.81
C CYS A 190 -15.11 10.65 -9.15
N THR A 191 -14.54 11.07 -8.02
CA THR A 191 -14.87 12.34 -7.35
C THR A 191 -13.75 13.36 -7.56
N THR A 192 -13.90 14.59 -7.04
CA THR A 192 -12.81 15.58 -7.00
C THR A 192 -11.58 15.04 -6.27
N TRP A 193 -11.77 14.08 -5.37
CA TRP A 193 -10.69 13.48 -4.60
C TRP A 193 -9.65 12.73 -5.45
N ALA A 194 -10.05 12.25 -6.64
CA ALA A 194 -9.11 11.68 -7.62
C ALA A 194 -8.02 12.68 -8.01
N MET A 195 -8.43 13.90 -8.41
CA MET A 195 -7.46 14.93 -8.81
C MET A 195 -6.77 15.56 -7.60
N ASP A 196 -7.47 15.75 -6.50
CA ASP A 196 -6.91 16.29 -5.25
C ASP A 196 -5.82 15.36 -4.71
N GLY A 197 -6.09 14.06 -4.66
CA GLY A 197 -5.12 13.06 -4.23
C GLY A 197 -3.93 12.93 -5.18
N ALA A 198 -4.19 12.90 -6.49
CA ALA A 198 -3.12 12.85 -7.49
C ALA A 198 -2.21 14.09 -7.42
N ALA A 199 -2.79 15.27 -7.22
CA ALA A 199 -2.05 16.52 -7.07
C ALA A 199 -1.21 16.53 -5.79
N THR A 200 -1.81 16.15 -4.65
CA THR A 200 -1.12 16.07 -3.35
C THR A 200 0.08 15.12 -3.40
N ASN A 201 -0.01 14.02 -4.15
CA ASN A 201 1.06 13.04 -4.28
C ASN A 201 1.98 13.26 -5.50
N GLY A 202 1.84 14.37 -6.22
CA GLY A 202 2.75 14.78 -7.28
C GLY A 202 2.59 14.03 -8.62
N HIS A 203 1.48 13.38 -8.85
CA HIS A 203 1.22 12.58 -10.04
C HIS A 203 0.73 13.45 -11.21
N LEU A 204 1.59 14.32 -11.74
CA LEU A 204 1.26 15.28 -12.80
C LEU A 204 0.54 14.64 -14.00
N VAL A 205 1.03 13.51 -14.48
CA VAL A 205 0.46 12.82 -15.66
C VAL A 205 -0.99 12.40 -15.40
N VAL A 206 -1.29 11.96 -14.18
CA VAL A 206 -2.65 11.61 -13.75
C VAL A 206 -3.52 12.84 -13.63
N VAL A 207 -3.01 13.93 -13.05
CA VAL A 207 -3.73 15.23 -12.95
C VAL A 207 -4.09 15.75 -14.35
N GLN A 208 -3.13 15.73 -15.28
CA GLN A 208 -3.36 16.12 -16.68
C GLN A 208 -4.43 15.24 -17.34
N TRP A 209 -4.30 13.92 -17.18
CA TRP A 209 -5.25 13.00 -17.77
C TRP A 209 -6.67 13.23 -17.23
N LEU A 210 -6.82 13.40 -15.90
CA LEU A 210 -8.12 13.69 -15.27
C LEU A 210 -8.70 15.01 -15.77
N HIS A 211 -7.88 16.06 -15.90
CA HIS A 211 -8.32 17.36 -16.40
C HIS A 211 -8.92 17.28 -17.82
N PHE A 212 -8.28 16.52 -18.71
CA PHE A 212 -8.72 16.42 -20.11
C PHE A 212 -9.84 15.39 -20.35
N ASN A 213 -10.00 14.39 -19.47
CA ASN A 213 -10.93 13.27 -19.69
C ASN A 213 -12.11 13.23 -18.71
N ARG A 214 -12.11 14.04 -17.64
CA ARG A 214 -13.13 14.04 -16.61
C ARG A 214 -13.69 15.44 -16.38
N LYS A 215 -14.90 15.50 -15.77
CA LYS A 215 -15.64 16.77 -15.52
C LYS A 215 -15.63 17.18 -14.06
N GLU A 216 -15.26 16.28 -13.16
CA GLU A 216 -15.35 16.46 -11.71
C GLU A 216 -14.43 17.58 -11.24
N GLY A 217 -13.29 17.76 -11.91
CA GLY A 217 -12.31 18.76 -11.57
C GLY A 217 -11.59 18.45 -10.26
N CYS A 218 -11.13 19.49 -9.58
CA CYS A 218 -10.45 19.40 -8.29
C CYS A 218 -10.99 20.44 -7.31
N SER A 219 -10.70 20.27 -6.04
CA SER A 219 -10.99 21.23 -4.98
C SER A 219 -9.75 22.05 -4.59
N LYS A 220 -9.89 22.91 -3.58
CA LYS A 220 -8.76 23.59 -2.93
C LYS A 220 -7.67 22.62 -2.48
N ALA A 221 -8.03 21.40 -2.09
CA ALA A 221 -7.08 20.41 -1.59
C ALA A 221 -5.99 20.04 -2.62
N ALA A 222 -6.29 20.13 -3.92
CA ALA A 222 -5.31 19.89 -4.97
C ALA A 222 -4.12 20.84 -4.90
N ILE A 223 -4.40 22.15 -4.87
CA ILE A 223 -3.34 23.17 -4.87
C ILE A 223 -2.61 23.27 -3.52
N ASP A 224 -3.38 23.19 -2.42
CA ASP A 224 -2.83 23.17 -1.07
C ASP A 224 -1.90 21.96 -0.89
N GLY A 225 -2.37 20.76 -1.24
CA GLY A 225 -1.61 19.52 -1.11
C GLY A 225 -0.35 19.51 -1.97
N ALA A 226 -0.49 19.87 -3.25
CA ALA A 226 0.66 19.94 -4.18
C ALA A 226 1.72 20.94 -3.70
N ALA A 227 1.32 22.11 -3.24
CA ALA A 227 2.24 23.12 -2.73
C ALA A 227 2.86 22.72 -1.38
N ALA A 228 2.08 22.12 -0.47
CA ALA A 228 2.54 21.64 0.83
C ALA A 228 3.53 20.47 0.73
N GLN A 229 3.47 19.68 -0.37
CA GLN A 229 4.41 18.59 -0.64
C GLN A 229 5.54 18.97 -1.63
N GLY A 230 5.57 20.23 -2.10
CA GLY A 230 6.63 20.74 -2.96
C GLY A 230 6.55 20.28 -4.42
N HIS A 231 5.39 19.87 -4.90
CA HIS A 231 5.22 19.41 -6.26
C HIS A 231 5.07 20.57 -7.25
N LEU A 232 6.18 21.29 -7.51
CA LEU A 232 6.21 22.48 -8.33
C LEU A 232 5.55 22.30 -9.71
N ASN A 233 5.81 21.21 -10.40
CA ASN A 233 5.25 20.92 -11.72
C ASN A 233 3.73 20.77 -11.70
N VAL A 234 3.18 20.20 -10.62
CA VAL A 234 1.72 20.09 -10.43
C VAL A 234 1.12 21.46 -10.11
N VAL A 235 1.76 22.24 -9.23
CA VAL A 235 1.34 23.61 -8.89
C VAL A 235 1.32 24.48 -10.16
N GLN A 236 2.34 24.38 -11.00
CA GLN A 236 2.41 25.09 -12.30
C GLN A 236 1.21 24.71 -13.18
N PHE A 237 0.94 23.43 -13.36
CA PHE A 237 -0.17 22.97 -14.16
C PHE A 237 -1.53 23.46 -13.62
N LEU A 238 -1.74 23.36 -12.30
CA LEU A 238 -2.98 23.79 -11.67
C LEU A 238 -3.23 25.30 -11.84
N LEU A 239 -2.21 26.13 -11.69
CA LEU A 239 -2.34 27.59 -11.78
C LEU A 239 -2.36 28.11 -13.21
N LEU A 240 -1.68 27.44 -14.17
CA LEU A 240 -1.59 27.91 -15.55
C LEU A 240 -2.71 27.39 -16.45
N GLU A 241 -3.11 26.11 -16.26
CA GLU A 241 -4.02 25.42 -17.16
C GLU A 241 -5.45 25.33 -16.60
N ILE A 242 -5.60 25.17 -15.27
CA ILE A 242 -6.91 25.05 -14.63
C ILE A 242 -7.38 26.43 -14.18
N ARG A 243 -7.70 27.29 -15.14
CA ARG A 243 -8.25 28.62 -14.86
C ARG A 243 -9.63 28.51 -14.22
N ARG A 244 -9.78 29.04 -13.01
CA ARG A 244 -11.08 29.24 -12.33
C ARG A 244 -11.32 30.71 -12.05
N GLN A 245 -12.58 31.06 -11.81
CA GLN A 245 -13.00 32.44 -11.47
C GLN A 245 -12.35 32.99 -10.18
N ASP A 246 -11.78 32.09 -9.34
CA ASP A 246 -11.16 32.40 -8.04
C ASP A 246 -9.62 32.27 -8.07
N GLU A 247 -8.98 32.58 -9.20
CA GLU A 247 -7.52 32.40 -9.43
C GLU A 247 -6.66 33.03 -8.32
N MET A 248 -7.01 34.25 -7.84
CA MET A 248 -6.30 34.94 -6.78
C MET A 248 -6.22 34.13 -5.47
N GLN A 249 -7.31 33.45 -5.09
CA GLN A 249 -7.32 32.62 -3.89
C GLN A 249 -6.39 31.43 -4.01
N TRP A 250 -6.31 30.81 -5.18
CA TRP A 250 -5.43 29.66 -5.46
C TRP A 250 -3.97 30.02 -5.36
N ILE A 251 -3.58 31.19 -5.87
CA ILE A 251 -2.22 31.72 -5.76
C ILE A 251 -1.84 31.92 -4.28
N GLY A 252 -2.74 32.54 -3.50
CA GLY A 252 -2.54 32.75 -2.08
C GLY A 252 -2.41 31.43 -1.29
N TRP A 253 -3.25 30.43 -1.60
CA TRP A 253 -3.18 29.11 -0.97
C TRP A 253 -1.88 28.39 -1.30
N ALA A 254 -1.49 28.34 -2.58
CA ALA A 254 -0.24 27.73 -3.01
C ALA A 254 0.98 28.36 -2.30
N PHE A 255 1.02 29.69 -2.21
CA PHE A 255 2.10 30.39 -1.54
C PHE A 255 2.13 30.10 -0.03
N THR A 256 0.98 30.18 0.63
CA THR A 256 0.86 29.91 2.07
C THR A 256 1.25 28.48 2.41
N ALA A 257 0.76 27.51 1.66
CA ALA A 257 1.08 26.09 1.86
C ALA A 257 2.59 25.84 1.66
N ALA A 258 3.17 26.35 0.56
CA ALA A 258 4.59 26.20 0.28
C ALA A 258 5.48 26.86 1.36
N THR A 259 5.12 28.05 1.83
CA THR A 259 5.91 28.75 2.86
C THR A 259 5.80 28.09 4.22
N SER A 260 4.62 27.58 4.59
CA SER A 260 4.39 26.85 5.85
C SER A 260 5.11 25.52 5.91
N CYS A 261 5.31 24.87 4.75
CA CYS A 261 5.98 23.56 4.64
C CYS A 261 7.45 23.66 4.16
N GLY A 262 7.98 24.87 3.93
CA GLY A 262 9.40 25.09 3.62
C GLY A 262 9.80 24.82 2.16
N HIS A 263 8.85 24.72 1.21
CA HIS A 263 9.11 24.48 -0.22
C HIS A 263 9.45 25.78 -0.95
N VAL A 264 10.74 26.18 -0.85
CA VAL A 264 11.26 27.46 -1.34
C VAL A 264 11.12 27.60 -2.86
N ASP A 265 11.28 26.54 -3.63
CA ASP A 265 11.15 26.49 -5.08
C ASP A 265 9.73 26.84 -5.56
N VAL A 266 8.72 26.22 -4.90
CA VAL A 266 7.30 26.52 -5.15
C VAL A 266 6.99 27.97 -4.80
N ALA A 267 7.38 28.42 -3.59
CA ALA A 267 7.12 29.78 -3.13
C ALA A 267 7.79 30.83 -4.03
N LYS A 268 9.03 30.59 -4.47
CA LYS A 268 9.76 31.44 -5.42
C LYS A 268 9.03 31.53 -6.74
N TRP A 269 8.65 30.38 -7.31
CA TRP A 269 7.98 30.36 -8.60
C TRP A 269 6.64 31.12 -8.54
N VAL A 270 5.80 30.82 -7.53
CA VAL A 270 4.51 31.49 -7.36
C VAL A 270 4.68 33.00 -7.24
N LYS A 271 5.62 33.47 -6.38
CA LYS A 271 5.86 34.89 -6.20
C LYS A 271 6.43 35.58 -7.46
N THR A 272 7.31 34.89 -8.21
CA THR A 272 7.89 35.46 -9.44
C THR A 272 6.87 35.52 -10.57
N THR A 273 5.98 34.55 -10.65
CA THR A 273 4.95 34.50 -11.69
C THR A 273 3.79 35.47 -11.43
N TYR A 274 3.45 35.72 -10.17
CA TYR A 274 2.33 36.56 -9.74
C TYR A 274 2.77 37.64 -8.72
N PRO A 275 3.69 38.54 -9.06
CA PRO A 275 4.27 39.48 -8.10
C PRO A 275 3.27 40.45 -7.48
N GLU A 276 2.19 40.78 -8.21
CA GLU A 276 1.14 41.74 -7.82
C GLU A 276 0.27 41.25 -6.65
N GLU A 277 0.23 39.92 -6.45
CA GLU A 277 -0.67 39.30 -5.47
C GLU A 277 -0.12 39.31 -4.04
N PHE A 278 1.13 39.72 -3.84
CA PHE A 278 1.80 39.64 -2.55
C PHE A 278 2.09 41.01 -1.94
N SER A 279 1.24 41.41 -1.01
CA SER A 279 1.49 42.57 -0.15
C SER A 279 2.60 42.31 0.89
N ASP A 280 3.17 43.34 1.45
CA ASP A 280 4.17 43.22 2.52
C ASP A 280 3.61 42.48 3.76
N SER A 281 2.32 42.64 4.03
CA SER A 281 1.63 41.90 5.10
C SER A 281 1.56 40.39 4.81
N ALA A 282 1.33 39.97 3.55
CA ALA A 282 1.31 38.55 3.17
C ALA A 282 2.71 37.93 3.32
N ILE A 283 3.76 38.65 2.94
CA ILE A 283 5.16 38.20 3.11
C ILE A 283 5.55 38.13 4.59
N THR A 284 5.10 39.08 5.41
CA THR A 284 5.34 39.04 6.87
C THR A 284 4.64 37.86 7.53
N LEU A 285 3.39 37.54 7.12
CA LEU A 285 2.67 36.37 7.60
C LEU A 285 3.38 35.08 7.20
N ALA A 286 3.80 34.96 5.94
CA ALA A 286 4.56 33.82 5.43
C ALA A 286 5.87 33.62 6.21
N PHE A 287 6.58 34.73 6.53
CA PHE A 287 7.80 34.69 7.35
C PHE A 287 7.52 34.16 8.76
N THR A 288 6.43 34.60 9.39
CA THR A 288 6.03 34.15 10.72
C THR A 288 5.71 32.66 10.70
N SER A 289 4.94 32.21 9.71
CA SER A 289 4.60 30.79 9.53
C SER A 289 5.84 29.92 9.30
N ALA A 290 6.75 30.35 8.45
CA ALA A 290 8.01 29.65 8.20
C ALA A 290 8.89 29.58 9.47
N LYS A 291 8.87 30.64 10.29
CA LYS A 291 9.60 30.70 11.56
C LYS A 291 9.01 29.73 12.58
N ASP A 292 7.69 29.72 12.73
CA ASP A 292 7.00 28.85 13.67
C ASP A 292 7.18 27.37 13.33
N SER A 293 7.32 27.06 12.04
CA SER A 293 7.60 25.71 11.51
C SER A 293 9.12 25.38 11.43
N GLY A 294 10.02 26.31 11.74
CA GLY A 294 11.48 26.08 11.76
C GLY A 294 12.16 25.99 10.40
N HIS A 295 11.57 26.52 9.34
CA HIS A 295 12.08 26.45 7.97
C HIS A 295 13.13 27.54 7.67
N GLU A 296 14.38 27.35 8.09
CA GLU A 296 15.43 28.34 7.99
C GLU A 296 15.71 28.84 6.56
N ASN A 297 15.78 27.94 5.57
CA ASN A 297 16.00 28.30 4.17
C ASN A 297 14.86 29.19 3.63
N MET A 298 13.63 28.92 4.01
CA MET A 298 12.47 29.74 3.67
C MET A 298 12.56 31.12 4.31
N MET A 299 12.91 31.20 5.60
CA MET A 299 13.09 32.46 6.30
C MET A 299 14.19 33.31 5.67
N GLN A 300 15.35 32.72 5.29
CA GLN A 300 16.43 33.44 4.61
C GLN A 300 15.96 34.01 3.28
N TRP A 301 15.24 33.20 2.48
CA TRP A 301 14.73 33.68 1.22
C TRP A 301 13.69 34.79 1.40
N LEU A 302 12.74 34.65 2.30
CA LEU A 302 11.76 35.71 2.57
C LEU A 302 12.39 37.01 3.06
N ARG A 303 13.48 36.97 3.88
CA ARG A 303 14.24 38.16 4.28
C ARG A 303 14.94 38.86 3.10
N SER A 304 15.52 38.09 2.17
CA SER A 304 16.14 38.69 0.98
C SER A 304 15.13 39.49 0.15
N GLN A 305 13.89 38.94 0.03
CA GLN A 305 12.82 39.60 -0.71
C GLN A 305 12.31 40.90 -0.05
N TYR A 306 12.43 41.01 1.26
CA TYR A 306 12.07 42.23 1.98
C TYR A 306 13.12 43.33 1.82
N ASN A 307 14.40 42.95 1.74
CA ASN A 307 15.50 43.90 1.58
C ASN A 307 15.65 44.46 0.15
N GLU A 308 15.25 43.67 -0.87
CA GLU A 308 15.28 44.09 -2.27
C GLU A 308 14.23 45.19 -2.62
N ARG A 309 13.24 45.40 -1.77
CA ARG A 309 12.15 46.38 -1.97
C ARG A 309 12.43 47.73 -1.24
N ARG A 310 13.49 47.82 -0.42
CA ARG A 310 13.95 49.02 0.23
C ARG A 310 15.11 49.67 -0.52
#